data_39853c8ae5d8fd52f66addb8b9aa45bf
#
_entry.id   39853c8ae5d8fd52f66addb8b9aa45bf
#
_cell.length_a   1.000
_cell.length_b   1.000
_cell.length_c   1.000
_cell.angle_alpha   90.00
_cell.angle_beta   90.00
_cell.angle_gamma   90.00
#
_symmetry.space_group_name_H-M   'P 1'
#
loop_
_entity.id
_entity.type
_entity.pdbx_description
1 polymer ?
#
loop_
_entity_poly.entity_id
_entity_poly.type
_entity_poly.pdbx_seq_one_letter_code
_entity_poly.pdbx_strand_id
1 'polypeptide(L)'
;MELENELQEALAHSKALNTQVVREYKERITEGKLTKDENPVSHFCAYFLPYNPITKQVLFGHHKKSGKWLSPGGHIDRSESLLETLNREIHEELGVRSFFEKRPDPFLLTITPIDRDPRKCRKHFDVWHLMKTDGKDFNIDMSEYYDIKW
;
A
#
# COMPACT_ATOMS: atom_id res chain seq x y z
N MET A 1 -9.05 -3.83 -15.54
CA MET A 1 -8.31 -4.91 -16.25
C MET A 1 -6.82 -4.92 -15.92
N GLU A 2 -6.10 -3.81 -16.03
CA GLU A 2 -4.67 -3.78 -15.67
C GLU A 2 -4.46 -4.06 -14.18
N LEU A 3 -5.13 -3.31 -13.32
CA LEU A 3 -5.08 -3.51 -11.87
C LEU A 3 -5.49 -4.92 -11.44
N GLU A 4 -6.53 -5.48 -12.04
CA GLU A 4 -6.96 -6.85 -11.74
C GLU A 4 -5.87 -7.88 -12.04
N ASN A 5 -5.21 -7.76 -13.20
CA ASN A 5 -4.10 -8.63 -13.57
C ASN A 5 -2.93 -8.48 -12.60
N GLU A 6 -2.55 -7.26 -12.24
CA GLU A 6 -1.49 -6.99 -11.27
C GLU A 6 -1.79 -7.60 -9.88
N LEU A 7 -3.04 -7.53 -9.43
CA LEU A 7 -3.46 -8.14 -8.16
C LEU A 7 -3.44 -9.67 -8.21
N GLN A 8 -3.82 -10.28 -9.34
CA GLN A 8 -3.72 -11.72 -9.55
C GLN A 8 -2.26 -12.19 -9.57
N GLU A 9 -1.38 -11.45 -10.24
CA GLU A 9 0.07 -11.71 -10.24
C GLU A 9 0.67 -11.55 -8.84
N ALA A 10 0.30 -10.49 -8.12
CA ALA A 10 0.73 -10.26 -6.74
C ALA A 10 0.35 -11.45 -5.85
N LEU A 11 -0.86 -11.95 -5.99
CA LEU A 11 -1.34 -13.11 -5.26
C LEU A 11 -0.55 -14.39 -5.61
N ALA A 12 -0.20 -14.58 -6.88
CA ALA A 12 0.58 -15.74 -7.34
C ALA A 12 2.03 -15.75 -6.82
N HIS A 13 2.64 -14.55 -6.65
CA HIS A 13 4.01 -14.40 -6.14
C HIS A 13 4.13 -14.53 -4.62
N SER A 14 3.04 -14.45 -3.89
CA SER A 14 3.03 -14.46 -2.43
C SER A 14 3.13 -15.88 -1.87
N LYS A 15 4.35 -16.36 -1.65
CA LYS A 15 4.68 -17.76 -1.32
C LYS A 15 4.30 -18.23 0.08
N ALA A 16 3.95 -17.34 1.00
CA ALA A 16 3.79 -17.66 2.43
C ALA A 16 2.44 -17.24 3.00
N LEU A 17 1.40 -17.25 2.18
CA LEU A 17 0.11 -16.75 2.64
C LEU A 17 -0.69 -17.80 3.39
N ASN A 18 -1.31 -17.36 4.46
CA ASN A 18 -2.45 -18.04 5.05
C ASN A 18 -3.49 -18.33 3.96
N THR A 19 -3.95 -19.57 3.88
CA THR A 19 -4.93 -20.04 2.89
C THR A 19 -6.23 -19.23 2.92
N GLN A 20 -6.62 -18.70 4.07
CA GLN A 20 -7.77 -17.82 4.23
C GLN A 20 -7.54 -16.47 3.52
N VAL A 21 -6.38 -15.84 3.68
CA VAL A 21 -6.04 -14.59 3.00
C VAL A 21 -6.08 -14.78 1.49
N VAL A 22 -5.48 -15.86 0.98
CA VAL A 22 -5.50 -16.20 -0.46
C VAL A 22 -6.93 -16.32 -0.99
N ARG A 23 -7.81 -17.01 -0.25
CA ARG A 23 -9.19 -17.19 -0.63
C ARG A 23 -9.94 -15.85 -0.67
N GLU A 24 -9.85 -15.06 0.39
CA GLU A 24 -10.52 -13.76 0.47
C GLU A 24 -10.03 -12.78 -0.61
N TYR A 25 -8.72 -12.78 -0.92
CA TYR A 25 -8.17 -11.99 -2.03
C TYR A 25 -8.76 -12.41 -3.38
N LYS A 26 -8.82 -13.71 -3.67
CA LYS A 26 -9.42 -14.24 -4.91
C LYS A 26 -10.88 -13.85 -5.06
N GLU A 27 -11.66 -14.03 -3.99
CA GLU A 27 -13.07 -13.66 -3.95
C GLU A 27 -13.21 -12.14 -4.21
N ARG A 28 -12.44 -11.32 -3.51
CA ARG A 28 -12.50 -9.87 -3.64
C ARG A 28 -12.08 -9.35 -5.03
N ILE A 29 -11.07 -9.96 -5.64
CA ILE A 29 -10.66 -9.63 -7.03
C ILE A 29 -11.79 -10.00 -8.00
N THR A 30 -12.40 -11.17 -7.84
CA THR A 30 -13.50 -11.65 -8.70
C THR A 30 -14.75 -10.78 -8.63
N GLU A 31 -15.03 -10.16 -7.48
CA GLU A 31 -16.14 -9.21 -7.32
C GLU A 31 -16.00 -7.95 -8.18
N GLY A 32 -14.78 -7.61 -8.60
CA GLY A 32 -14.49 -6.35 -9.31
C GLY A 32 -14.66 -5.12 -8.41
N LYS A 33 -14.71 -3.92 -9.00
CA LYS A 33 -14.78 -2.65 -8.24
C LYS A 33 -13.69 -2.56 -7.19
N LEU A 34 -12.44 -2.60 -7.66
CA LEU A 34 -11.26 -2.84 -6.84
C LEU A 34 -10.76 -1.61 -6.10
N THR A 35 -11.10 -0.42 -6.60
CA THR A 35 -10.63 0.86 -6.07
C THR A 35 -11.58 1.44 -5.03
N LYS A 36 -11.08 2.40 -4.24
CA LYS A 36 -11.87 3.11 -3.23
C LYS A 36 -13.09 3.82 -3.82
N ASP A 37 -12.95 4.42 -5.00
CA ASP A 37 -14.05 5.14 -5.66
C ASP A 37 -15.17 4.20 -6.10
N GLU A 38 -14.80 2.99 -6.50
CA GLU A 38 -15.76 1.98 -6.97
C GLU A 38 -16.43 1.22 -5.83
N ASN A 39 -15.68 0.98 -4.75
CA ASN A 39 -16.18 0.31 -3.54
C ASN A 39 -15.58 0.98 -2.29
N PRO A 40 -16.23 2.02 -1.75
CA PRO A 40 -15.72 2.72 -0.57
C PRO A 40 -15.60 1.86 0.69
N VAL A 41 -16.35 0.77 0.78
CA VAL A 41 -16.41 -0.09 1.96
C VAL A 41 -15.24 -1.08 2.01
N SER A 42 -14.89 -1.65 0.84
CA SER A 42 -13.88 -2.70 0.73
C SER A 42 -13.10 -2.56 -0.57
N HIS A 43 -11.82 -2.23 -0.49
CA HIS A 43 -10.99 -1.96 -1.66
C HIS A 43 -9.54 -2.28 -1.41
N PHE A 44 -8.75 -2.22 -2.48
CA PHE A 44 -7.32 -2.46 -2.44
C PHE A 44 -6.53 -1.20 -2.11
N CYS A 45 -5.41 -1.41 -1.41
CA CYS A 45 -4.45 -0.38 -1.07
C CYS A 45 -3.04 -0.84 -1.45
N ALA A 46 -2.19 0.10 -1.83
CA ALA A 46 -0.79 -0.15 -2.10
C ALA A 46 0.07 0.52 -1.03
N TYR A 47 0.88 -0.28 -0.34
CA TYR A 47 1.82 0.20 0.66
C TYR A 47 3.25 -0.07 0.23
N PHE A 48 4.15 0.78 0.65
CA PHE A 48 5.58 0.56 0.46
C PHE A 48 6.31 0.76 1.79
N LEU A 49 7.29 -0.09 2.04
CA LEU A 49 8.11 -0.04 3.24
C LEU A 49 9.50 0.47 2.85
N PRO A 50 9.83 1.74 3.15
CA PRO A 50 11.19 2.23 2.97
C PRO A 50 12.13 1.43 3.87
N TYR A 51 13.13 0.81 3.27
CA TYR A 51 14.09 -0.06 3.93
C TYR A 51 15.51 0.32 3.55
N ASN A 52 16.30 0.66 4.56
CA ASN A 52 17.73 0.90 4.38
C ASN A 52 18.51 -0.40 4.53
N PRO A 53 19.07 -0.96 3.45
CA PRO A 53 19.78 -2.25 3.51
C PRO A 53 21.10 -2.21 4.26
N ILE A 54 21.67 -1.01 4.49
CA ILE A 54 22.93 -0.82 5.22
C ILE A 54 22.66 -0.83 6.73
N THR A 55 21.75 0.02 7.18
CA THR A 55 21.41 0.16 8.62
C THR A 55 20.43 -0.90 9.11
N LYS A 56 19.78 -1.64 8.19
CA LYS A 56 18.73 -2.63 8.48
C LYS A 56 17.49 -2.03 9.16
N GLN A 57 17.24 -0.75 8.90
CA GLN A 57 16.11 -0.01 9.45
C GLN A 57 15.00 0.17 8.42
N VAL A 58 13.79 0.29 8.90
CA VAL A 58 12.59 0.66 8.12
C VAL A 58 12.04 1.98 8.62
N LEU A 59 11.35 2.70 7.75
CA LEU A 59 10.75 3.99 8.10
C LEU A 59 9.27 3.84 8.39
N PHE A 60 8.83 4.39 9.52
CA PHE A 60 7.43 4.54 9.90
C PHE A 60 7.09 5.99 10.22
N GLY A 61 5.87 6.39 9.90
CA GLY A 61 5.30 7.67 10.27
C GLY A 61 4.18 7.54 11.31
N HIS A 62 4.19 8.43 12.30
CA HIS A 62 3.05 8.62 13.22
C HIS A 62 1.97 9.42 12.50
N HIS A 63 1.05 8.74 11.88
CA HIS A 63 0.06 9.31 10.97
C HIS A 63 -1.02 10.08 11.73
N LYS A 64 -1.23 11.36 11.38
CA LYS A 64 -2.17 12.26 12.09
C LYS A 64 -3.61 11.76 12.06
N LYS A 65 -4.07 11.32 10.89
CA LYS A 65 -5.46 10.91 10.69
C LYS A 65 -5.82 9.62 11.43
N SER A 66 -4.90 8.67 11.53
CA SER A 66 -5.12 7.40 12.23
C SER A 66 -4.66 7.39 13.67
N GLY A 67 -3.75 8.29 14.05
CA GLY A 67 -3.06 8.26 15.34
C GLY A 67 -2.15 7.05 15.54
N LYS A 68 -1.80 6.34 14.46
CA LYS A 68 -0.99 5.12 14.50
C LYS A 68 0.35 5.32 13.79
N TRP A 69 1.33 4.51 14.18
CA TRP A 69 2.58 4.34 13.45
C TRP A 69 2.34 3.41 12.28
N LEU A 70 2.48 3.93 11.08
CA LEU A 70 2.17 3.22 9.83
C LEU A 70 3.31 3.35 8.83
N SER A 71 3.43 2.36 7.96
CA SER A 71 4.21 2.48 6.73
C SER A 71 3.48 3.39 5.75
N PRO A 72 4.20 4.17 4.92
CA PRO A 72 3.59 4.99 3.88
C PRO A 72 2.83 4.18 2.83
N GLY A 73 1.87 4.82 2.19
CA GLY A 73 1.03 4.25 1.15
C GLY A 73 -0.43 4.64 1.29
N GLY A 74 -1.25 4.19 0.37
CA GLY A 74 -2.65 4.59 0.38
C GLY A 74 -3.55 3.81 -0.56
N HIS A 75 -4.72 4.38 -0.79
CA HIS A 75 -5.74 3.79 -1.64
C HIS A 75 -5.35 3.84 -3.11
N ILE A 76 -5.78 2.85 -3.86
CA ILE A 76 -5.67 2.85 -5.31
C ILE A 76 -6.83 3.68 -5.86
N ASP A 77 -6.51 4.74 -6.61
CA ASP A 77 -7.51 5.59 -7.24
C ASP A 77 -8.05 4.95 -8.52
N ARG A 78 -9.21 5.44 -8.96
CA ARG A 78 -9.84 4.93 -10.20
C ARG A 78 -8.87 5.06 -11.39
N SER A 79 -8.76 3.99 -12.16
CA SER A 79 -7.91 3.87 -13.34
C SER A 79 -6.40 3.82 -13.07
N GLU A 80 -5.96 3.82 -11.83
CA GLU A 80 -4.57 3.59 -11.48
C GLU A 80 -4.21 2.09 -11.48
N SER A 81 -3.00 1.79 -11.93
CA SER A 81 -2.30 0.55 -11.67
C SER A 81 -1.61 0.56 -10.30
N LEU A 82 -1.13 -0.58 -9.83
CA LEU A 82 -0.30 -0.64 -8.61
C LEU A 82 0.97 0.20 -8.73
N LEU A 83 1.61 0.20 -9.91
CA LEU A 83 2.81 0.99 -10.14
C LEU A 83 2.55 2.49 -10.06
N GLU A 84 1.46 2.95 -10.68
CA GLU A 84 1.06 4.36 -10.65
C GLU A 84 0.72 4.81 -9.22
N THR A 85 -0.05 4.01 -8.50
CA THR A 85 -0.37 4.29 -7.09
C THR A 85 0.89 4.36 -6.23
N LEU A 86 1.80 3.39 -6.35
CA LEU A 86 3.06 3.39 -5.58
C LEU A 86 3.87 4.66 -5.84
N ASN A 87 4.07 5.04 -7.10
CA ASN A 87 4.85 6.23 -7.44
C ASN A 87 4.14 7.54 -7.03
N ARG A 88 2.81 7.59 -7.11
CA ARG A 88 2.04 8.74 -6.63
C ARG A 88 2.19 8.90 -5.12
N GLU A 89 1.94 7.85 -4.35
CA GLU A 89 2.05 7.88 -2.89
C GLU A 89 3.49 8.18 -2.41
N ILE A 90 4.51 7.60 -3.07
CA ILE A 90 5.92 7.91 -2.79
C ILE A 90 6.21 9.39 -3.03
N HIS A 91 5.68 9.95 -4.12
CA HIS A 91 5.85 11.38 -4.40
C HIS A 91 5.10 12.26 -3.40
N GLU A 92 3.86 11.94 -3.08
CA GLU A 92 3.03 12.72 -2.16
C GLU A 92 3.59 12.71 -0.73
N GLU A 93 4.00 11.55 -0.23
CA GLU A 93 4.44 11.41 1.15
C GLU A 93 5.94 11.64 1.36
N LEU A 94 6.78 11.21 0.42
CA LEU A 94 8.24 11.27 0.56
C LEU A 94 8.93 12.30 -0.36
N GLY A 95 8.19 12.92 -1.28
CA GLY A 95 8.73 13.92 -2.21
C GLY A 95 9.60 13.36 -3.33
N VAL A 96 9.66 12.03 -3.50
CA VAL A 96 10.48 11.37 -4.52
C VAL A 96 9.64 11.06 -5.75
N ARG A 97 10.09 11.49 -6.93
CA ARG A 97 9.37 11.26 -8.19
C ARG A 97 9.83 9.98 -8.87
N SER A 98 8.88 9.21 -9.39
CA SER A 98 9.12 8.05 -10.28
C SER A 98 10.18 7.08 -9.73
N PHE A 99 10.04 6.69 -8.47
CA PHE A 99 11.00 5.81 -7.80
C PHE A 99 11.08 4.42 -8.47
N PHE A 100 9.93 3.82 -8.75
CA PHE A 100 9.87 2.54 -9.44
C PHE A 100 9.70 2.73 -10.96
N GLU A 101 10.61 2.18 -11.75
CA GLU A 101 10.48 2.14 -13.22
C GLU A 101 9.51 1.05 -13.69
N LYS A 102 9.42 -0.01 -12.90
CA LYS A 102 8.49 -1.13 -13.09
C LYS A 102 7.93 -1.57 -11.75
N ARG A 103 6.76 -2.18 -11.77
CA ARG A 103 6.12 -2.68 -10.55
C ARG A 103 7.04 -3.69 -9.84
N PRO A 104 7.42 -3.45 -8.58
CA PRO A 104 8.15 -4.43 -7.80
C PRO A 104 7.22 -5.59 -7.38
N ASP A 105 7.80 -6.76 -7.15
CA ASP A 105 7.04 -7.86 -6.57
C ASP A 105 6.65 -7.54 -5.12
N PRO A 106 5.43 -7.85 -4.70
CA PRO A 106 5.02 -7.66 -3.32
C PRO A 106 5.71 -8.69 -2.43
N PHE A 107 6.04 -8.27 -1.20
CA PHE A 107 6.60 -9.18 -0.21
C PHE A 107 5.58 -9.66 0.82
N LEU A 108 4.44 -8.99 0.91
CA LEU A 108 3.38 -9.29 1.88
C LEU A 108 2.02 -8.87 1.33
N LEU A 109 0.99 -9.68 1.63
CA LEU A 109 -0.41 -9.34 1.44
C LEU A 109 -1.14 -9.43 2.78
N THR A 110 -1.90 -8.40 3.14
CA THR A 110 -2.69 -8.38 4.37
C THR A 110 -4.13 -7.97 4.11
N ILE A 111 -5.01 -8.37 5.01
CA ILE A 111 -6.39 -7.90 5.05
C ILE A 111 -6.55 -7.17 6.37
N THR A 112 -6.80 -5.87 6.31
CA THR A 112 -6.88 -5.02 7.50
C THR A 112 -8.31 -4.60 7.75
N PRO A 113 -8.95 -5.04 8.84
CA PRO A 113 -10.23 -4.50 9.26
C PRO A 113 -10.04 -3.06 9.74
N ILE A 114 -10.93 -2.17 9.31
CA ILE A 114 -10.93 -0.76 9.69
C ILE A 114 -12.08 -0.52 10.64
N ASP A 115 -11.76 -0.34 11.92
CA ASP A 115 -12.73 -0.04 12.96
C ASP A 115 -12.92 1.47 13.09
N ARG A 116 -13.78 2.03 12.22
CA ARG A 116 -14.12 3.45 12.17
C ARG A 116 -15.59 3.64 11.78
N ASP A 117 -15.98 4.92 11.57
CA ASP A 117 -17.33 5.31 11.13
C ASP A 117 -17.89 4.31 10.08
N PRO A 118 -19.04 3.69 10.35
CA PRO A 118 -19.65 2.65 9.50
C PRO A 118 -19.96 3.11 8.06
N ARG A 119 -19.86 4.40 7.79
CA ARG A 119 -20.06 5.00 6.46
C ARG A 119 -18.79 5.09 5.61
N LYS A 120 -17.64 4.65 6.15
CA LYS A 120 -16.31 4.68 5.50
C LYS A 120 -15.75 3.28 5.30
N CYS A 121 -14.48 3.20 4.89
CA CYS A 121 -13.76 1.95 4.71
C CYS A 121 -13.95 1.00 5.91
N ARG A 122 -14.27 -0.25 5.62
CA ARG A 122 -14.36 -1.31 6.65
C ARG A 122 -13.29 -2.36 6.52
N LYS A 123 -12.76 -2.54 5.32
CA LYS A 123 -11.75 -3.56 5.04
C LYS A 123 -10.83 -3.09 3.93
N HIS A 124 -9.54 -3.13 4.19
CA HIS A 124 -8.51 -2.92 3.18
C HIS A 124 -7.86 -4.24 2.81
N PHE A 125 -7.61 -4.44 1.53
CA PHE A 125 -6.78 -5.49 0.97
C PHE A 125 -5.45 -4.88 0.58
N ASP A 126 -4.43 -5.07 1.42
CA ASP A 126 -3.18 -4.34 1.36
C ASP A 126 -2.10 -5.11 0.62
N VAL A 127 -1.55 -4.50 -0.42
CA VAL A 127 -0.42 -5.04 -1.19
C VAL A 127 0.85 -4.30 -0.78
N TRP A 128 1.81 -4.99 -0.18
CA TRP A 128 3.02 -4.42 0.41
C TRP A 128 4.25 -4.63 -0.45
N HIS A 129 4.97 -3.55 -0.71
CA HIS A 129 6.17 -3.54 -1.53
C HIS A 129 7.37 -3.02 -0.74
N LEU A 130 8.56 -3.57 -1.00
CA LEU A 130 9.79 -3.11 -0.37
C LEU A 130 10.42 -1.99 -1.21
N MET A 131 10.65 -0.82 -0.59
CA MET A 131 11.33 0.32 -1.18
C MET A 131 12.75 0.40 -0.63
N LYS A 132 13.73 -0.18 -1.33
CA LYS A 132 15.13 -0.14 -0.92
C LYS A 132 15.71 1.26 -1.15
N THR A 133 16.09 1.94 -0.07
CA THR A 133 16.55 3.33 -0.12
C THR A 133 17.34 3.68 1.15
N ASP A 134 18.21 4.67 1.08
CA ASP A 134 18.85 5.28 2.26
C ASP A 134 18.09 6.51 2.78
N GLY A 135 17.06 6.95 2.07
CA GLY A 135 16.18 8.04 2.45
C GLY A 135 16.79 9.45 2.29
N LYS A 136 17.98 9.59 1.68
CA LYS A 136 18.64 10.89 1.54
C LYS A 136 17.87 11.87 0.67
N ASP A 137 17.13 11.36 -0.31
CA ASP A 137 16.36 12.17 -1.25
C ASP A 137 14.94 12.48 -0.75
N PHE A 138 14.61 12.10 0.49
CA PHE A 138 13.29 12.31 1.03
C PHE A 138 13.06 13.78 1.41
N ASN A 139 11.92 14.28 0.94
CA ASN A 139 11.33 15.53 1.41
C ASN A 139 9.91 15.23 1.90
N ILE A 140 9.81 14.76 3.14
CA ILE A 140 8.60 14.19 3.70
C ILE A 140 7.56 15.27 3.98
N ASP A 141 6.33 15.04 3.54
CA ASP A 141 5.19 15.90 3.85
C ASP A 141 4.74 15.72 5.30
N MET A 142 5.26 16.58 6.19
CA MET A 142 4.91 16.56 7.61
C MET A 142 3.47 17.04 7.90
N SER A 143 2.70 17.42 6.88
CA SER A 143 1.27 17.70 7.07
C SER A 143 0.49 16.44 7.42
N GLU A 144 0.93 15.27 6.95
CA GLU A 144 0.32 13.98 7.19
C GLU A 144 0.78 13.30 8.50
N TYR A 145 1.92 13.71 9.05
CA TYR A 145 2.58 13.04 10.16
C TYR A 145 2.83 13.95 11.37
N TYR A 146 2.74 13.37 12.57
CA TYR A 146 3.24 13.99 13.81
C TYR A 146 4.75 13.78 13.96
N ASP A 147 5.24 12.61 13.57
CA ASP A 147 6.64 12.22 13.70
C ASP A 147 6.99 11.13 12.69
N ILE A 148 8.27 11.02 12.35
CA ILE A 148 8.83 10.01 11.44
C ILE A 148 10.03 9.36 12.10
N LYS A 149 10.14 8.05 11.99
CA LYS A 149 11.28 7.29 12.56
C LYS A 149 11.76 6.19 11.63
N TRP A 150 13.07 6.11 11.56
CA TRP A 150 13.75 4.94 11.04
C TRP A 150 13.89 3.89 12.12
#